data_bf00eb006eb2de2bf15dd47051bb3e8b
#
_entry.id   bf00eb006eb2de2bf15dd47051bb3e8b
#
_cell.length_a   1.000
_cell.length_b   1.000
_cell.length_c   1.000
_cell.angle_alpha   90.00
_cell.angle_beta   90.00
_cell.angle_gamma   90.00
#
_symmetry.space_group_name_H-M   'P 1'
#
loop_
_entity.id
_entity.type
_entity.pdbx_description
1 polymer ?
#
loop_
_entity_poly.entity_id
_entity_poly.type
_entity_poly.pdbx_seq_one_letter_code
_entity_poly.pdbx_strand_id
1 'polypeptide(L)'
;SAISGKVTDCGCFGDAIKLSPWQSFMKDVILLGLILIIFKSKEKLTSAFSEKRQITILLSTTLLAILFGVFCLFYLPVVDFLPYKIGNNIPEQMKVPAGAITDSFTTVMTYEKEGLQKEFDLKNYPWQDSTWKWVKTENKLIREGVKPKIKDLRIADADGNDYSEDFITYAGARLWVVSNELEKANPAVLASISALTVQLEKEYKIGTIGLTATSDIATENIRHESNIMFPFYYCDATTLKTMVRSNPGVLLIQNGVIINKWAFRALPSAKEIATQINK
;
A
#
# COMPACT_ATOMS: atom_id res chain seq x y z
N SER A 1 16.06 -9.89 -12.93
CA SER A 1 15.85 -8.70 -12.06
C SER A 1 17.00 -8.51 -11.09
N ALA A 2 17.52 -9.57 -10.44
CA ALA A 2 18.65 -9.49 -9.52
C ALA A 2 19.93 -8.94 -10.17
N ILE A 3 20.16 -9.23 -11.45
CA ILE A 3 21.34 -8.79 -12.22
C ILE A 3 21.14 -7.40 -12.82
N SER A 4 19.91 -7.04 -13.20
CA SER A 4 19.64 -5.77 -13.89
C SER A 4 19.49 -4.57 -12.94
N GLY A 5 19.37 -4.76 -11.64
CA GLY A 5 19.20 -3.70 -10.63
C GLY A 5 17.91 -2.86 -10.76
N LYS A 6 17.04 -3.19 -11.75
CA LYS A 6 15.83 -2.40 -12.04
C LYS A 6 14.69 -2.63 -11.01
N VAL A 7 14.78 -3.70 -10.24
CA VAL A 7 13.77 -4.05 -9.23
C VAL A 7 14.46 -4.06 -7.87
N THR A 8 14.01 -3.21 -6.97
CA THR A 8 14.60 -3.04 -5.63
C THR A 8 14.03 -4.00 -4.60
N ASP A 9 12.75 -4.38 -4.75
CA ASP A 9 12.04 -5.24 -3.79
C ASP A 9 11.29 -6.37 -4.50
N CYS A 10 11.27 -7.55 -3.87
CA CYS A 10 10.44 -8.66 -4.32
C CYS A 10 9.09 -8.65 -3.59
N GLY A 11 8.00 -8.60 -4.35
CA GLY A 11 6.64 -8.65 -3.83
C GLY A 11 6.11 -10.05 -3.47
N CYS A 12 6.97 -11.09 -3.41
CA CYS A 12 6.53 -12.48 -3.19
C CYS A 12 5.75 -12.70 -1.88
N PHE A 13 6.05 -11.92 -0.85
CA PHE A 13 5.36 -11.94 0.45
C PHE A 13 4.59 -10.65 0.72
N GLY A 14 4.32 -9.85 -0.32
CA GLY A 14 3.69 -8.54 -0.20
C GLY A 14 4.46 -7.62 0.76
N ASP A 15 3.73 -6.92 1.62
CA ASP A 15 4.32 -5.99 2.59
C ASP A 15 4.76 -6.67 3.90
N ALA A 16 4.50 -7.97 4.07
CA ALA A 16 4.85 -8.72 5.28
C ALA A 16 6.35 -8.89 5.42
N ILE A 17 7.04 -9.26 4.34
CA ILE A 17 8.49 -9.48 4.31
C ILE A 17 9.04 -8.92 3.00
N LYS A 18 9.85 -7.88 3.11
CA LYS A 18 10.58 -7.32 1.97
C LYS A 18 11.89 -8.08 1.77
N LEU A 19 11.98 -8.81 0.67
CA LEU A 19 13.18 -9.52 0.29
C LEU A 19 13.96 -8.72 -0.75
N SER A 20 15.28 -8.64 -0.58
CA SER A 20 16.15 -8.13 -1.63
C SER A 20 16.11 -9.07 -2.85
N PRO A 21 16.44 -8.59 -4.07
CA PRO A 21 16.44 -9.41 -5.28
C PRO A 21 17.30 -10.68 -5.14
N TRP A 22 18.44 -10.58 -4.46
CA TRP A 22 19.34 -11.71 -4.20
C TRP A 22 18.76 -12.72 -3.20
N GLN A 23 18.11 -12.26 -2.13
CA GLN A 23 17.44 -13.13 -1.17
C GLN A 23 16.30 -13.91 -1.85
N SER A 24 15.54 -13.23 -2.71
CA SER A 24 14.48 -13.88 -3.49
C SER A 24 15.05 -14.93 -4.43
N PHE A 25 16.11 -14.60 -5.17
CA PHE A 25 16.78 -15.55 -6.05
C PHE A 25 17.31 -16.79 -5.31
N MET A 26 18.00 -16.58 -4.17
CA MET A 26 18.51 -17.69 -3.35
C MET A 26 17.40 -18.59 -2.81
N LYS A 27 16.29 -17.99 -2.37
CA LYS A 27 15.09 -18.73 -1.96
C LYS A 27 14.60 -19.64 -3.10
N ASP A 28 14.50 -19.11 -4.31
CA ASP A 28 14.00 -19.86 -5.47
C ASP A 28 14.97 -20.98 -5.89
N VAL A 29 16.28 -20.75 -5.80
CA VAL A 29 17.30 -21.80 -6.03
C VAL A 29 17.19 -22.93 -4.99
N ILE A 30 17.00 -22.60 -3.71
CA ILE A 30 16.81 -23.60 -2.66
C ILE A 30 15.54 -24.41 -2.91
N LEU A 31 14.42 -23.74 -3.24
CA LEU A 31 13.15 -24.42 -3.55
C LEU A 31 13.29 -25.33 -4.77
N LEU A 32 13.96 -24.88 -5.82
CA LEU A 32 14.23 -25.70 -7.00
C LEU A 32 15.06 -26.94 -6.63
N GLY A 33 16.10 -26.78 -5.79
CA GLY A 33 16.90 -27.90 -5.29
C GLY A 33 16.05 -28.95 -4.55
N LEU A 34 15.16 -28.50 -3.67
CA LEU A 34 14.22 -29.36 -2.94
C LEU A 34 13.27 -30.09 -3.90
N ILE A 35 12.72 -29.39 -4.88
CA ILE A 35 11.84 -29.98 -5.90
C ILE A 35 12.57 -31.07 -6.68
N LEU A 36 13.82 -30.83 -7.09
CA LEU A 36 14.64 -31.82 -7.81
C LEU A 36 14.93 -33.04 -6.96
N ILE A 37 15.18 -32.90 -5.67
CA ILE A 37 15.38 -34.02 -4.74
C ILE A 37 14.10 -34.85 -4.63
N ILE A 38 12.95 -34.21 -4.44
CA ILE A 38 11.64 -34.87 -4.36
C ILE A 38 11.34 -35.58 -5.67
N PHE A 39 11.57 -34.91 -6.80
CA PHE A 39 11.33 -35.50 -8.13
C PHE A 39 12.20 -36.74 -8.38
N LYS A 40 13.49 -36.68 -8.01
CA LYS A 40 14.41 -37.84 -8.15
C LYS A 40 14.04 -39.00 -7.22
N SER A 41 13.45 -38.67 -6.07
CA SER A 41 13.10 -39.68 -5.05
C SER A 41 11.64 -40.12 -5.11
N LYS A 42 10.86 -39.67 -6.11
CA LYS A 42 9.40 -39.93 -6.22
C LYS A 42 9.01 -41.40 -6.14
N GLU A 43 9.84 -42.29 -6.72
CA GLU A 43 9.57 -43.72 -6.73
C GLU A 43 9.85 -44.43 -5.40
N LYS A 44 10.66 -43.78 -4.53
CA LYS A 44 11.00 -44.25 -3.18
C LYS A 44 10.06 -43.71 -2.10
N LEU A 45 9.23 -42.73 -2.45
CA LEU A 45 8.29 -42.14 -1.52
C LEU A 45 7.06 -43.01 -1.40
N THR A 46 6.94 -43.71 -0.29
CA THR A 46 5.73 -44.45 0.07
C THR A 46 4.78 -43.53 0.82
N SER A 47 3.51 -43.60 0.47
CA SER A 47 2.51 -42.80 1.17
C SER A 47 2.23 -43.35 2.56
N ALA A 48 2.16 -42.46 3.56
CA ALA A 48 1.77 -42.76 4.93
C ALA A 48 0.24 -43.00 5.07
N PHE A 49 -0.55 -42.67 4.06
CA PHE A 49 -2.00 -42.80 4.09
C PHE A 49 -2.53 -43.68 2.99
N SER A 50 -3.67 -44.36 3.23
CA SER A 50 -4.39 -45.09 2.19
C SER A 50 -4.87 -44.15 1.08
N GLU A 51 -5.05 -44.62 -0.14
CA GLU A 51 -5.46 -43.83 -1.31
C GLU A 51 -6.71 -42.98 -1.04
N LYS A 52 -7.73 -43.57 -0.41
CA LYS A 52 -8.96 -42.82 -0.04
C LYS A 52 -8.66 -41.63 0.88
N ARG A 53 -7.79 -41.83 1.89
CA ARG A 53 -7.41 -40.74 2.79
C ARG A 53 -6.58 -39.65 2.08
N GLN A 54 -5.69 -40.03 1.16
CA GLN A 54 -4.91 -39.07 0.36
C GLN A 54 -5.84 -38.19 -0.47
N ILE A 55 -6.80 -38.79 -1.18
CA ILE A 55 -7.77 -38.03 -1.98
C ILE A 55 -8.63 -37.14 -1.11
N THR A 56 -9.10 -37.64 0.04
CA THR A 56 -9.88 -36.82 0.97
C THR A 56 -9.08 -35.62 1.51
N ILE A 57 -7.82 -35.81 1.93
CA ILE A 57 -6.94 -34.73 2.38
C ILE A 57 -6.70 -33.74 1.26
N LEU A 58 -6.39 -34.20 0.07
CA LEU A 58 -6.16 -33.31 -1.09
C LEU A 58 -7.39 -32.47 -1.41
N LEU A 59 -8.56 -33.10 -1.51
CA LEU A 59 -9.81 -32.36 -1.81
C LEU A 59 -10.19 -31.39 -0.69
N SER A 60 -10.06 -31.78 0.58
CA SER A 60 -10.38 -30.91 1.70
C SER A 60 -9.43 -29.73 1.83
N THR A 61 -8.12 -29.93 1.63
CA THR A 61 -7.14 -28.82 1.66
C THR A 61 -7.32 -27.89 0.46
N THR A 62 -7.60 -28.43 -0.72
CA THR A 62 -7.90 -27.61 -1.90
C THR A 62 -9.17 -26.80 -1.71
N LEU A 63 -10.24 -27.43 -1.20
CA LEU A 63 -11.49 -26.73 -0.92
C LEU A 63 -11.28 -25.61 0.13
N LEU A 64 -10.55 -25.91 1.21
CA LEU A 64 -10.22 -24.91 2.23
C LEU A 64 -9.44 -23.74 1.66
N ALA A 65 -8.45 -24.01 0.81
CA ALA A 65 -7.65 -22.96 0.15
C ALA A 65 -8.53 -22.08 -0.77
N ILE A 66 -9.45 -22.69 -1.51
CA ILE A 66 -10.41 -21.95 -2.36
C ILE A 66 -11.33 -21.08 -1.49
N LEU A 67 -11.92 -21.64 -0.42
CA LEU A 67 -12.80 -20.91 0.48
C LEU A 67 -12.07 -19.74 1.16
N PHE A 68 -10.82 -19.94 1.59
CA PHE A 68 -10.00 -18.89 2.14
C PHE A 68 -9.68 -17.80 1.10
N GLY A 69 -9.36 -18.19 -0.13
CA GLY A 69 -9.16 -17.23 -1.23
C GLY A 69 -10.41 -16.40 -1.50
N VAL A 70 -11.58 -17.05 -1.57
CA VAL A 70 -12.87 -16.37 -1.74
C VAL A 70 -13.17 -15.43 -0.57
N PHE A 71 -12.89 -15.87 0.67
CA PHE A 71 -13.02 -15.00 1.84
C PHE A 71 -12.16 -13.73 1.72
N CYS A 72 -10.90 -13.87 1.33
CA CYS A 72 -9.99 -12.73 1.15
C CYS A 72 -10.39 -11.79 -0.01
N LEU A 73 -11.15 -12.28 -1.00
CA LEU A 73 -11.70 -11.44 -2.06
C LEU A 73 -12.90 -10.60 -1.59
N PHE A 74 -13.69 -11.12 -0.66
CA PHE A 74 -14.91 -10.48 -0.21
C PHE A 74 -14.76 -9.65 1.05
N TYR A 75 -13.77 -9.95 1.88
CA TYR A 75 -13.51 -9.30 3.15
C TYR A 75 -12.08 -8.74 3.19
N LEU A 76 -11.76 -8.00 4.24
CA LEU A 76 -10.39 -7.54 4.45
C LEU A 76 -9.49 -8.71 4.86
N PRO A 77 -8.17 -8.61 4.58
CA PRO A 77 -7.20 -9.61 5.03
C PRO A 77 -7.25 -9.78 6.56
N VAL A 78 -7.12 -11.03 7.01
CA VAL A 78 -7.10 -11.36 8.45
C VAL A 78 -5.93 -10.68 9.17
N VAL A 79 -4.79 -10.57 8.50
CA VAL A 79 -3.61 -9.86 9.01
C VAL A 79 -3.28 -8.71 8.06
N ASP A 80 -3.21 -7.52 8.60
CA ASP A 80 -2.89 -6.31 7.84
C ASP A 80 -1.45 -5.85 8.13
N PHE A 81 -0.62 -5.93 7.12
CA PHE A 81 0.78 -5.47 7.17
C PHE A 81 0.97 -4.06 6.61
N LEU A 82 -0.10 -3.45 6.09
CA LEU A 82 -0.04 -2.15 5.44
C LEU A 82 0.12 -1.01 6.47
N PRO A 83 0.66 0.14 6.04
CA PRO A 83 0.83 1.30 6.93
C PRO A 83 -0.47 1.79 7.56
N TYR A 84 -1.59 1.62 6.85
CA TYR A 84 -2.93 2.01 7.30
C TYR A 84 -3.65 0.93 8.11
N LYS A 85 -2.93 0.09 8.86
CA LYS A 85 -3.56 -0.90 9.74
C LYS A 85 -4.23 -0.24 10.95
N ILE A 86 -5.20 -0.92 11.52
CA ILE A 86 -5.90 -0.49 12.74
C ILE A 86 -4.88 -0.23 13.87
N GLY A 87 -5.07 0.88 14.58
CA GLY A 87 -4.21 1.35 15.66
C GLY A 87 -3.05 2.24 15.21
N ASN A 88 -2.75 2.33 13.91
CA ASN A 88 -1.70 3.23 13.44
C ASN A 88 -2.19 4.68 13.40
N ASN A 89 -1.30 5.59 13.81
CA ASN A 89 -1.47 7.04 13.65
C ASN A 89 -0.89 7.45 12.29
N ILE A 90 -1.71 8.01 11.40
CA ILE A 90 -1.31 8.39 10.03
C ILE A 90 -0.18 9.42 10.06
N PRO A 91 -0.27 10.56 10.78
CA PRO A 91 0.82 11.53 10.92
C PRO A 91 2.15 10.91 11.36
N GLU A 92 2.13 9.95 12.28
CA GLU A 92 3.35 9.28 12.74
C GLU A 92 3.95 8.34 11.69
N GLN A 93 3.10 7.65 10.93
CA GLN A 93 3.58 6.78 9.84
C GLN A 93 4.14 7.57 8.64
N MET A 94 3.83 8.86 8.54
CA MET A 94 4.39 9.78 7.55
C MET A 94 5.75 10.35 7.95
N LYS A 95 6.15 10.19 9.20
CA LYS A 95 7.46 10.67 9.68
C LYS A 95 8.52 9.58 9.55
N VAL A 96 9.73 10.01 9.26
CA VAL A 96 10.91 9.13 9.39
C VAL A 96 11.15 8.88 10.88
N PRO A 97 11.34 7.62 11.33
CA PRO A 97 11.60 7.33 12.74
C PRO A 97 12.79 8.13 13.28
N ALA A 98 12.68 8.62 14.51
CA ALA A 98 13.76 9.37 15.15
C ALA A 98 15.03 8.48 15.24
N GLY A 99 16.18 9.04 14.86
CA GLY A 99 17.46 8.31 14.83
C GLY A 99 17.63 7.36 13.64
N ALA A 100 16.68 7.33 12.70
CA ALA A 100 16.81 6.55 11.47
C ALA A 100 17.91 7.14 10.59
N ILE A 101 18.57 6.24 9.85
CA ILE A 101 19.59 6.62 8.89
C ILE A 101 18.93 7.37 7.74
N THR A 102 19.44 8.54 7.41
CA THR A 102 19.03 9.33 6.26
C THR A 102 19.74 8.89 4.98
N ASP A 103 19.17 9.22 3.83
CA ASP A 103 19.83 9.04 2.55
C ASP A 103 21.20 9.73 2.56
N SER A 104 22.23 9.02 2.14
CA SER A 104 23.58 9.56 1.98
C SER A 104 23.92 9.61 0.50
N PHE A 105 24.27 10.81 0.02
CA PHE A 105 24.66 11.04 -1.36
C PHE A 105 26.14 11.40 -1.43
N THR A 106 26.79 11.00 -2.52
CA THR A 106 28.07 11.57 -2.93
C THR A 106 27.87 12.34 -4.23
N THR A 107 28.49 13.50 -4.29
CA THR A 107 28.53 14.27 -5.53
C THR A 107 29.70 13.78 -6.36
N VAL A 108 29.39 13.34 -7.57
CA VAL A 108 30.38 12.88 -8.57
C VAL A 108 30.39 13.86 -9.73
N MET A 109 31.55 14.37 -10.04
CA MET A 109 31.77 15.27 -11.17
C MET A 109 32.47 14.51 -12.30
N THR A 110 31.92 14.58 -13.49
CA THR A 110 32.55 14.01 -14.68
C THR A 110 33.30 15.11 -15.42
N TYR A 111 34.57 14.88 -15.63
CA TYR A 111 35.45 15.72 -16.44
C TYR A 111 35.94 14.94 -17.65
N GLU A 112 36.23 15.66 -18.73
CA GLU A 112 36.75 15.12 -19.99
C GLU A 112 38.10 15.74 -20.33
N LYS A 113 39.05 14.90 -20.73
CA LYS A 113 40.34 15.27 -21.25
C LYS A 113 40.68 14.37 -22.45
N GLU A 114 40.95 14.98 -23.60
CA GLU A 114 41.34 14.26 -24.84
C GLU A 114 40.35 13.16 -25.26
N GLY A 115 39.01 13.42 -25.06
CA GLY A 115 37.96 12.45 -25.36
C GLY A 115 37.75 11.36 -24.30
N LEU A 116 38.54 11.33 -23.24
CA LEU A 116 38.41 10.42 -22.13
C LEU A 116 37.61 11.08 -20.99
N GLN A 117 36.50 10.46 -20.59
CA GLN A 117 35.71 10.91 -19.45
C GLN A 117 36.13 10.18 -18.21
N LYS A 118 36.28 10.91 -17.08
CA LYS A 118 36.63 10.37 -15.77
C LYS A 118 35.76 11.00 -14.70
N GLU A 119 35.33 10.16 -13.76
CA GLU A 119 34.56 10.60 -12.59
C GLU A 119 35.52 10.98 -11.46
N PHE A 120 35.20 12.07 -10.78
CA PHE A 120 35.93 12.61 -9.64
C PHE A 120 34.96 12.89 -8.49
N ASP A 121 35.41 12.75 -7.27
CA ASP A 121 34.69 13.18 -6.08
C ASP A 121 35.01 14.65 -5.72
N LEU A 122 34.23 15.22 -4.77
CA LEU A 122 34.42 16.61 -4.33
C LEU A 122 35.81 16.89 -3.71
N LYS A 123 36.54 15.85 -3.28
CA LYS A 123 37.84 16.00 -2.64
C LYS A 123 39.01 15.96 -3.64
N ASN A 124 38.81 15.29 -4.77
CA ASN A 124 39.90 14.96 -5.70
C ASN A 124 39.61 15.41 -7.15
N TYR A 125 38.72 16.39 -7.37
CA TYR A 125 38.47 16.89 -8.72
C TYR A 125 39.63 17.81 -9.23
N PRO A 126 39.88 17.82 -10.53
CA PRO A 126 41.06 18.47 -11.10
C PRO A 126 40.90 19.99 -11.29
N TRP A 127 40.61 20.73 -10.22
CA TRP A 127 40.35 22.17 -10.27
C TRP A 127 41.59 23.02 -10.67
N GLN A 128 42.79 22.48 -10.49
CA GLN A 128 44.04 23.14 -10.85
C GLN A 128 44.52 22.82 -12.27
N ASP A 129 43.96 21.79 -12.92
CA ASP A 129 44.35 21.34 -14.26
C ASP A 129 43.32 21.79 -15.32
N SER A 130 43.61 22.90 -15.98
CA SER A 130 42.75 23.48 -17.00
C SER A 130 42.57 22.61 -18.28
N THR A 131 43.31 21.50 -18.38
CA THR A 131 43.16 20.55 -19.50
C THR A 131 41.93 19.67 -19.35
N TRP A 132 41.39 19.56 -18.11
CA TRP A 132 40.15 18.87 -17.86
C TRP A 132 38.95 19.82 -18.03
N LYS A 133 38.03 19.45 -18.87
CA LYS A 133 36.77 20.20 -19.09
C LYS A 133 35.66 19.53 -18.29
N TRP A 134 34.92 20.30 -17.50
CA TRP A 134 33.74 19.82 -16.80
C TRP A 134 32.65 19.43 -17.83
N VAL A 135 32.03 18.25 -17.60
CA VAL A 135 30.93 17.71 -18.42
C VAL A 135 29.61 17.75 -17.66
N LYS A 136 29.57 17.14 -16.46
CA LYS A 136 28.36 17.07 -15.61
C LYS A 136 28.69 16.82 -14.15
N THR A 137 27.72 17.14 -13.29
CA THR A 137 27.73 16.80 -11.88
C THR A 137 26.50 15.99 -11.55
N GLU A 138 26.65 14.88 -10.86
CA GLU A 138 25.56 13.99 -10.45
C GLU A 138 25.70 13.63 -8.98
N ASN A 139 24.54 13.58 -8.28
CA ASN A 139 24.50 13.04 -6.94
C ASN A 139 24.21 11.53 -7.01
N LYS A 140 25.19 10.72 -6.68
CA LYS A 140 25.00 9.26 -6.58
C LYS A 140 24.60 8.89 -5.16
N LEU A 141 23.49 8.14 -5.01
CA LEU A 141 23.08 7.59 -3.72
C LEU A 141 24.08 6.52 -3.29
N ILE A 142 24.77 6.74 -2.15
CA ILE A 142 25.69 5.75 -1.56
C ILE A 142 24.91 4.80 -0.66
N ARG A 143 23.96 5.35 0.11
CA ARG A 143 23.22 4.60 1.11
C ARG A 143 21.79 5.11 1.16
N GLU A 144 20.85 4.21 0.98
CA GLU A 144 19.45 4.51 1.14
C GLU A 144 19.08 4.57 2.63
N GLY A 145 18.47 5.66 3.03
CA GLY A 145 17.96 5.86 4.37
C GLY A 145 16.61 5.16 4.58
N VAL A 146 16.17 5.17 5.82
CA VAL A 146 14.82 4.68 6.17
C VAL A 146 13.78 5.70 5.70
N LYS A 147 12.87 5.27 4.86
CA LYS A 147 11.75 6.09 4.38
C LYS A 147 10.54 5.95 5.29
N PRO A 148 9.66 6.96 5.38
CA PRO A 148 8.41 6.82 6.09
C PRO A 148 7.58 5.69 5.49
N LYS A 149 6.74 5.06 6.30
CA LYS A 149 5.88 3.96 5.81
C LYS A 149 4.75 4.47 4.92
N ILE A 150 4.22 5.66 5.23
CA ILE A 150 3.28 6.37 4.36
C ILE A 150 4.09 7.43 3.63
N LYS A 151 4.21 7.29 2.32
CA LYS A 151 4.86 8.24 1.44
C LYS A 151 3.78 8.97 0.66
N ASP A 152 3.98 10.24 0.44
CA ASP A 152 3.25 11.05 -0.55
C ASP A 152 1.71 10.96 -0.46
N LEU A 153 1.16 10.86 0.79
CA LEU A 153 -0.29 10.97 0.97
C LEU A 153 -0.72 12.40 0.61
N ARG A 154 -1.38 12.52 -0.53
CA ARG A 154 -1.98 13.76 -0.99
C ARG A 154 -3.46 13.55 -1.20
N ILE A 155 -4.26 14.36 -0.52
CA ILE A 155 -5.72 14.39 -0.62
C ILE A 155 -6.09 15.78 -1.14
N ALA A 156 -6.55 15.87 -2.38
CA ALA A 156 -6.84 17.14 -3.04
C ALA A 156 -8.32 17.23 -3.44
N ASP A 157 -8.84 18.44 -3.58
CA ASP A 157 -10.12 18.67 -4.21
C ASP A 157 -10.02 18.63 -5.76
N ALA A 158 -11.14 18.89 -6.45
CA ALA A 158 -11.19 18.91 -7.90
C ALA A 158 -10.32 20.04 -8.52
N ASP A 159 -10.10 21.12 -7.80
CA ASP A 159 -9.26 22.24 -8.21
C ASP A 159 -7.77 22.00 -7.94
N GLY A 160 -7.42 20.90 -7.26
CA GLY A 160 -6.06 20.50 -6.94
C GLY A 160 -5.54 21.09 -5.64
N ASN A 161 -6.36 21.75 -4.83
CA ASN A 161 -5.99 22.24 -3.50
C ASN A 161 -5.77 21.05 -2.56
N ASP A 162 -4.69 21.09 -1.77
CA ASP A 162 -4.29 20.01 -0.88
C ASP A 162 -4.93 20.16 0.50
N TYR A 163 -5.71 19.18 0.91
CA TYR A 163 -6.38 19.06 2.22
C TYR A 163 -5.80 17.94 3.09
N SER A 164 -4.65 17.38 2.71
CA SER A 164 -4.06 16.23 3.41
C SER A 164 -3.89 16.51 4.90
N GLU A 165 -3.27 17.65 5.26
CA GLU A 165 -3.01 18.02 6.64
C GLU A 165 -4.31 18.19 7.43
N ASP A 166 -5.31 18.87 6.86
CA ASP A 166 -6.60 19.12 7.50
C ASP A 166 -7.33 17.83 7.85
N PHE A 167 -7.21 16.80 7.00
CA PHE A 167 -7.88 15.54 7.24
C PHE A 167 -7.14 14.62 8.19
N ILE A 168 -5.80 14.58 8.12
CA ILE A 168 -4.99 13.70 8.98
C ILE A 168 -4.81 14.24 10.39
N THR A 169 -4.89 15.58 10.58
CA THR A 169 -4.78 16.24 11.89
C THR A 169 -6.14 16.61 12.48
N TYR A 170 -7.24 16.28 11.81
CA TYR A 170 -8.59 16.61 12.26
C TYR A 170 -8.85 16.14 13.68
N ALA A 171 -9.19 17.09 14.54
CA ALA A 171 -9.56 16.81 15.93
C ALA A 171 -10.98 16.24 15.99
N GLY A 172 -11.11 14.98 16.35
CA GLY A 172 -12.38 14.24 16.41
C GLY A 172 -12.41 13.02 15.50
N ALA A 173 -13.60 12.46 15.34
CA ALA A 173 -13.81 11.27 14.52
C ALA A 173 -14.34 11.62 13.14
N ARG A 174 -13.88 10.92 12.12
CA ARG A 174 -14.32 11.06 10.74
C ARG A 174 -14.34 9.70 10.03
N LEU A 175 -15.32 9.51 9.18
CA LEU A 175 -15.40 8.34 8.32
C LEU A 175 -14.79 8.66 6.96
N TRP A 176 -13.89 7.80 6.48
CA TRP A 176 -13.34 7.86 5.14
C TRP A 176 -13.90 6.72 4.32
N VAL A 177 -14.64 7.04 3.28
CA VAL A 177 -15.13 6.07 2.28
C VAL A 177 -14.15 6.05 1.13
N VAL A 178 -13.41 4.95 0.99
CA VAL A 178 -12.31 4.81 0.03
C VAL A 178 -12.75 3.94 -1.14
N SER A 179 -12.71 4.50 -2.34
CA SER A 179 -13.02 3.79 -3.58
C SER A 179 -11.97 4.13 -4.64
N ASN A 180 -11.00 3.26 -4.85
CA ASN A 180 -9.92 3.52 -5.82
C ASN A 180 -10.42 3.58 -7.28
N GLU A 181 -11.53 2.89 -7.58
CA GLU A 181 -12.21 2.89 -8.88
C GLU A 181 -13.72 2.98 -8.62
N LEU A 182 -14.23 4.22 -8.48
CA LEU A 182 -15.62 4.46 -8.11
C LEU A 182 -16.61 3.91 -9.15
N GLU A 183 -16.22 3.93 -10.42
CA GLU A 183 -16.99 3.37 -11.55
C GLU A 183 -17.25 1.86 -11.44
N LYS A 184 -16.37 1.14 -10.72
CA LYS A 184 -16.53 -0.30 -10.48
C LYS A 184 -17.30 -0.62 -9.19
N ALA A 185 -17.62 0.38 -8.40
CA ALA A 185 -18.40 0.19 -7.19
C ALA A 185 -19.88 -0.04 -7.54
N ASN A 186 -20.55 -0.90 -6.78
CA ASN A 186 -21.97 -1.13 -6.99
C ASN A 186 -22.79 0.08 -6.50
N PRO A 187 -23.64 0.70 -7.35
CA PRO A 187 -24.44 1.88 -6.98
C PRO A 187 -25.33 1.66 -5.76
N ALA A 188 -25.93 0.48 -5.60
CA ALA A 188 -26.75 0.16 -4.43
C ALA A 188 -25.94 0.13 -3.13
N VAL A 189 -24.68 -0.30 -3.20
CA VAL A 189 -23.75 -0.26 -2.07
C VAL A 189 -23.40 1.18 -1.73
N LEU A 190 -23.09 2.00 -2.72
CA LEU A 190 -22.78 3.43 -2.52
C LEU A 190 -23.96 4.16 -1.88
N ALA A 191 -25.19 3.92 -2.35
CA ALA A 191 -26.40 4.49 -1.77
C ALA A 191 -26.61 4.04 -0.31
N SER A 192 -26.36 2.77 0.01
CA SER A 192 -26.47 2.27 1.39
C SER A 192 -25.42 2.89 2.32
N ILE A 193 -24.18 3.06 1.85
CA ILE A 193 -23.13 3.77 2.59
C ILE A 193 -23.53 5.23 2.81
N SER A 194 -24.07 5.91 1.77
CA SER A 194 -24.55 7.27 1.90
C SER A 194 -25.64 7.41 2.96
N ALA A 195 -26.61 6.52 2.99
CA ALA A 195 -27.65 6.52 4.03
C ALA A 195 -27.06 6.37 5.44
N LEU A 196 -26.10 5.45 5.61
CA LEU A 196 -25.37 5.25 6.87
C LEU A 196 -24.62 6.51 7.29
N THR A 197 -23.94 7.19 6.36
CA THR A 197 -23.18 8.41 6.67
C THR A 197 -24.06 9.58 7.08
N VAL A 198 -25.23 9.72 6.47
CA VAL A 198 -26.24 10.71 6.88
C VAL A 198 -26.72 10.45 8.32
N GLN A 199 -26.93 9.20 8.69
CA GLN A 199 -27.29 8.84 10.05
C GLN A 199 -26.16 9.15 11.04
N LEU A 200 -24.90 8.81 10.70
CA LEU A 200 -23.72 9.09 11.52
C LEU A 200 -23.55 10.58 11.77
N GLU A 201 -23.76 11.41 10.76
CA GLU A 201 -23.64 12.87 10.88
C GLU A 201 -24.75 13.46 11.75
N LYS A 202 -26.02 13.05 11.52
CA LYS A 202 -27.16 13.56 12.29
C LYS A 202 -27.13 13.17 13.76
N GLU A 203 -26.92 11.88 14.05
CA GLU A 203 -27.07 11.33 15.40
C GLU A 203 -25.77 11.43 16.22
N TYR A 204 -24.60 11.27 15.57
CA TYR A 204 -23.32 11.13 16.26
C TYR A 204 -22.29 12.21 15.93
N LYS A 205 -22.63 13.16 15.03
CA LYS A 205 -21.73 14.24 14.59
C LYS A 205 -20.41 13.74 13.98
N ILE A 206 -20.45 12.58 13.33
CA ILE A 206 -19.32 11.99 12.63
C ILE A 206 -19.43 12.36 11.15
N GLY A 207 -18.60 13.31 10.72
CA GLY A 207 -18.53 13.72 9.32
C GLY A 207 -17.89 12.65 8.44
N THR A 208 -18.21 12.67 7.15
CA THR A 208 -17.70 11.71 6.17
C THR A 208 -17.06 12.41 4.99
N ILE A 209 -15.98 11.82 4.47
CA ILE A 209 -15.38 12.17 3.18
C ILE A 209 -15.26 10.93 2.31
N GLY A 210 -15.39 11.10 1.00
CA GLY A 210 -15.04 10.11 0.00
C GLY A 210 -13.62 10.33 -0.52
N LEU A 211 -12.86 9.28 -0.73
CA LEU A 211 -11.54 9.31 -1.36
C LEU A 211 -11.56 8.43 -2.61
N THR A 212 -11.18 8.99 -3.76
CA THR A 212 -11.17 8.26 -5.03
C THR A 212 -10.00 8.66 -5.92
N ALA A 213 -9.68 7.79 -6.88
CA ALA A 213 -8.78 8.10 -7.99
C ALA A 213 -9.53 8.25 -9.33
N THR A 214 -10.86 8.13 -9.31
CA THR A 214 -11.74 8.37 -10.47
C THR A 214 -11.73 9.86 -10.81
N SER A 215 -11.87 10.22 -12.08
CA SER A 215 -11.88 11.62 -12.50
C SER A 215 -13.07 12.39 -11.90
N ASP A 216 -12.93 13.71 -11.75
CA ASP A 216 -13.93 14.58 -11.16
C ASP A 216 -15.29 14.44 -11.86
N ILE A 217 -15.33 14.55 -13.18
CA ILE A 217 -16.57 14.45 -13.97
C ILE A 217 -17.28 13.12 -13.72
N ALA A 218 -16.56 12.00 -13.73
CA ALA A 218 -17.13 10.68 -13.49
C ALA A 218 -17.59 10.53 -12.03
N THR A 219 -16.84 11.07 -11.08
CA THR A 219 -17.15 11.07 -9.65
C THR A 219 -18.46 11.82 -9.38
N GLU A 220 -18.63 13.02 -9.93
CA GLU A 220 -19.85 13.80 -9.76
C GLU A 220 -21.08 13.13 -10.40
N ASN A 221 -20.95 12.53 -11.58
CA ASN A 221 -22.01 11.77 -12.19
C ASN A 221 -22.47 10.62 -11.28
N ILE A 222 -21.53 9.81 -10.79
CA ILE A 222 -21.85 8.67 -9.91
C ILE A 222 -22.42 9.16 -8.57
N ARG A 223 -21.91 10.28 -8.03
CA ARG A 223 -22.41 10.90 -6.81
C ARG A 223 -23.89 11.25 -6.94
N HIS A 224 -24.27 11.87 -8.05
CA HIS A 224 -25.68 12.22 -8.34
C HIS A 224 -26.53 10.97 -8.58
N GLU A 225 -26.10 10.04 -9.43
CA GLU A 225 -26.84 8.81 -9.73
C GLU A 225 -27.08 7.93 -8.48
N SER A 226 -26.10 7.85 -7.59
CA SER A 226 -26.16 7.04 -6.36
C SER A 226 -26.66 7.81 -5.13
N ASN A 227 -27.08 9.07 -5.27
CA ASN A 227 -27.50 9.95 -4.17
C ASN A 227 -26.49 9.99 -3.00
N ILE A 228 -25.21 10.17 -3.32
CA ILE A 228 -24.16 10.26 -2.30
C ILE A 228 -24.12 11.68 -1.72
N MET A 229 -24.23 11.78 -0.39
CA MET A 229 -24.40 13.05 0.33
C MET A 229 -23.08 13.61 0.91
N PHE A 230 -21.98 12.87 0.86
CA PHE A 230 -20.69 13.34 1.31
C PHE A 230 -19.80 13.79 0.13
N PRO A 231 -18.86 14.73 0.37
CA PRO A 231 -17.94 15.21 -0.67
C PRO A 231 -16.87 14.17 -0.99
N PHE A 232 -16.39 14.19 -2.24
CA PHE A 232 -15.23 13.42 -2.67
C PHE A 232 -13.99 14.29 -2.78
N TYR A 233 -12.85 13.65 -2.47
CA TYR A 233 -11.50 14.16 -2.66
C TYR A 233 -10.67 13.14 -3.43
N TYR A 234 -9.62 13.61 -4.06
CA TYR A 234 -8.81 12.82 -5.00
C TYR A 234 -7.49 12.44 -4.38
N CYS A 235 -7.13 11.17 -4.54
CA CYS A 235 -5.90 10.61 -4.04
C CYS A 235 -5.37 9.57 -5.03
N ASP A 236 -4.06 9.32 -5.01
CA ASP A 236 -3.44 8.29 -5.85
C ASP A 236 -4.05 6.90 -5.63
N ALA A 237 -4.31 6.19 -6.73
CA ALA A 237 -4.94 4.86 -6.69
C ALA A 237 -4.10 3.83 -5.92
N THR A 238 -2.78 3.91 -5.98
CA THR A 238 -1.88 3.01 -5.24
C THR A 238 -2.02 3.24 -3.74
N THR A 239 -2.04 4.52 -3.33
CA THR A 239 -2.26 4.92 -1.94
C THR A 239 -3.60 4.43 -1.42
N LEU A 240 -4.69 4.63 -2.18
CA LEU A 240 -6.03 4.14 -1.81
C LEU A 240 -6.08 2.61 -1.64
N LYS A 241 -5.41 1.86 -2.52
CA LYS A 241 -5.29 0.39 -2.41
C LYS A 241 -4.48 -0.05 -1.19
N THR A 242 -3.58 0.79 -0.68
CA THR A 242 -2.87 0.51 0.57
C THR A 242 -3.68 0.86 1.82
N MET A 243 -4.64 1.78 1.72
CA MET A 243 -5.56 2.11 2.82
C MET A 243 -6.49 0.95 3.10
N VAL A 244 -7.16 0.43 2.06
CA VAL A 244 -8.13 -0.67 2.20
C VAL A 244 -8.21 -1.51 0.93
N ARG A 245 -8.29 -2.83 1.09
CA ARG A 245 -8.39 -3.78 -0.03
C ARG A 245 -9.84 -4.16 -0.34
N SER A 246 -10.72 -3.18 -0.32
CA SER A 246 -12.13 -3.31 -0.69
C SER A 246 -12.53 -2.09 -1.50
N ASN A 247 -13.37 -2.25 -2.51
CA ASN A 247 -13.83 -1.16 -3.35
C ASN A 247 -15.39 -1.16 -3.41
N PRO A 248 -16.08 -0.29 -2.65
CA PRO A 248 -15.54 0.62 -1.65
C PRO A 248 -15.10 -0.08 -0.35
N GLY A 249 -14.23 0.57 0.40
CA GLY A 249 -13.91 0.25 1.78
C GLY A 249 -14.16 1.45 2.68
N VAL A 250 -14.22 1.25 3.97
CA VAL A 250 -14.54 2.30 4.95
C VAL A 250 -13.53 2.28 6.09
N LEU A 251 -13.00 3.44 6.45
CA LEU A 251 -12.12 3.64 7.60
C LEU A 251 -12.76 4.59 8.60
N LEU A 252 -12.69 4.26 9.87
CA LEU A 252 -12.99 5.18 10.97
C LEU A 252 -11.68 5.72 11.51
N ILE A 253 -11.51 7.04 11.45
CA ILE A 253 -10.31 7.73 11.91
C ILE A 253 -10.70 8.69 13.02
N GLN A 254 -9.91 8.70 14.10
CA GLN A 254 -10.07 9.63 15.21
C GLN A 254 -8.71 10.22 15.58
N ASN A 255 -8.58 11.54 15.53
CA ASN A 255 -7.35 12.27 15.86
C ASN A 255 -6.13 11.72 15.07
N GLY A 256 -6.32 11.38 13.79
CA GLY A 256 -5.30 10.79 12.93
C GLY A 256 -5.02 9.31 13.15
N VAL A 257 -5.65 8.67 14.14
CA VAL A 257 -5.51 7.22 14.41
C VAL A 257 -6.60 6.45 13.69
N ILE A 258 -6.23 5.37 13.02
CA ILE A 258 -7.18 4.45 12.40
C ILE A 258 -7.79 3.57 13.48
N ILE A 259 -9.04 3.83 13.84
CA ILE A 259 -9.76 3.11 14.89
C ILE A 259 -10.24 1.76 14.37
N ASN A 260 -10.80 1.75 13.15
CA ASN A 260 -11.23 0.52 12.51
C ASN A 260 -11.34 0.68 10.99
N LYS A 261 -11.46 -0.44 10.28
CA LYS A 261 -11.73 -0.48 8.84
C LYS A 261 -12.55 -1.70 8.44
N TRP A 262 -13.38 -1.52 7.42
CA TRP A 262 -14.30 -2.53 6.94
C TRP A 262 -14.34 -2.61 5.42
N ALA A 263 -14.52 -3.81 4.91
CA ALA A 263 -15.05 -3.99 3.57
C ALA A 263 -16.54 -3.62 3.57
N PHE A 264 -17.05 -3.13 2.45
CA PHE A 264 -18.46 -2.73 2.35
C PHE A 264 -19.46 -3.84 2.73
N ARG A 265 -19.09 -5.12 2.57
CA ARG A 265 -19.91 -6.27 2.94
C ARG A 265 -20.00 -6.53 4.44
N ALA A 266 -19.06 -6.00 5.19
CA ALA A 266 -18.97 -6.17 6.64
C ALA A 266 -19.16 -4.85 7.40
N LEU A 267 -19.81 -3.86 6.77
CA LEU A 267 -20.02 -2.54 7.35
C LEU A 267 -21.05 -2.64 8.48
N PRO A 268 -20.70 -2.21 9.72
CA PRO A 268 -21.61 -2.25 10.86
C PRO A 268 -22.64 -1.12 10.80
N SER A 269 -23.61 -1.14 11.71
CA SER A 269 -24.60 -0.08 11.87
C SER A 269 -23.96 1.23 12.38
N ALA A 270 -24.64 2.36 12.19
CA ALA A 270 -24.18 3.66 12.67
C ALA A 270 -23.91 3.67 14.19
N LYS A 271 -24.76 3.03 14.97
CA LYS A 271 -24.60 2.88 16.42
C LYS A 271 -23.32 2.11 16.79
N GLU A 272 -23.04 1.01 16.09
CA GLU A 272 -21.83 0.20 16.34
C GLU A 272 -20.55 0.96 15.97
N ILE A 273 -20.58 1.74 14.89
CA ILE A 273 -19.46 2.63 14.51
C ILE A 273 -19.23 3.67 15.61
N ALA A 274 -20.29 4.35 16.05
CA ALA A 274 -20.19 5.41 17.06
C ALA A 274 -19.68 4.89 18.42
N THR A 275 -20.02 3.66 18.80
CA THR A 275 -19.53 3.07 20.07
C THR A 275 -18.03 2.80 20.09
N GLN A 276 -17.36 2.82 18.94
CA GLN A 276 -15.91 2.59 18.86
C GLN A 276 -15.09 3.86 19.13
N ILE A 277 -15.69 5.04 19.00
CA ILE A 277 -15.04 6.33 19.24
C ILE A 277 -14.86 6.59 20.74
N ASN A 278 -15.74 6.05 21.57
CA ASN A 278 -15.80 6.32 23.00
C ASN A 278 -15.06 5.24 23.85
N LYS A 279 -14.28 4.40 23.21
CA LYS A 279 -13.41 3.43 23.86
C LYS A 279 -11.96 3.87 23.83
#